data_533bb3dea0fe4ada4a648be046a31e0e
#
_entry.id   533bb3dea0fe4ada4a648be046a31e0e
#
_cell.length_a   1.000
_cell.length_b   1.000
_cell.length_c   1.000
_cell.angle_alpha   90.00
_cell.angle_beta   90.00
_cell.angle_gamma   90.00
#
_symmetry.space_group_name_H-M   'P 1'
#
loop_
_entity.id
_entity.type
_entity.pdbx_description
1 polymer ?
#
loop_
_entity_poly.entity_id
_entity_poly.type
_entity_poly.pdbx_seq_one_letter_code
_entity_poly.pdbx_strand_id
1 'polypeptide(L)'
;MEKKFKLIYKDKEIKLVFNLNVMQAIQEEYGTIEKWGSLTDGESGEVDIKALKFGFTAMANEAIDIDNDDNGTDEPFFTTKKAGRIISDLGFDKVVMAINETVINSTKDDSEKNA
;
A
#
# COMPACT_ATOMS: atom_id res chain seq x y z
N MET A 1 -3.33 -15.10 -16.17
CA MET A 1 -2.68 -13.80 -16.23
C MET A 1 -3.26 -12.85 -15.22
N GLU A 2 -2.38 -12.31 -14.41
CA GLU A 2 -2.83 -11.43 -13.37
C GLU A 2 -3.00 -10.04 -13.84
N LYS A 3 -4.01 -9.38 -13.33
CA LYS A 3 -4.19 -8.00 -13.56
C LYS A 3 -3.71 -7.25 -12.37
N LYS A 4 -2.84 -6.28 -12.58
CA LYS A 4 -2.36 -5.47 -11.49
C LYS A 4 -2.62 -4.04 -11.82
N PHE A 5 -3.08 -3.28 -10.85
CA PHE A 5 -3.22 -1.86 -11.02
C PHE A 5 -1.86 -1.23 -10.99
N LYS A 6 -1.57 -0.44 -12.01
CA LYS A 6 -0.31 0.28 -12.04
C LYS A 6 -0.56 1.71 -11.65
N LEU A 7 0.17 2.17 -10.67
CA LEU A 7 0.09 3.54 -10.23
C LEU A 7 1.28 4.28 -10.80
N ILE A 8 1.02 5.21 -11.71
CA ILE A 8 2.09 5.96 -12.34
C ILE A 8 1.93 7.42 -11.98
N TYR A 9 2.95 7.97 -11.33
CA TYR A 9 2.95 9.34 -10.89
C TYR A 9 4.17 10.03 -11.47
N LYS A 10 3.94 11.04 -12.31
CA LYS A 10 5.03 11.79 -12.94
C LYS A 10 6.04 10.86 -13.61
N ASP A 11 5.50 9.95 -14.41
CA ASP A 11 6.29 9.01 -15.22
C ASP A 11 7.03 7.96 -14.43
N LYS A 12 6.77 7.85 -13.14
CA LYS A 12 7.37 6.80 -12.32
C LYS A 12 6.30 5.86 -11.81
N GLU A 13 6.57 4.57 -11.89
CA GLU A 13 5.65 3.59 -11.34
C GLU A 13 5.83 3.51 -9.83
N ILE A 14 4.72 3.56 -9.11
CA ILE A 14 4.75 3.39 -7.66
C ILE A 14 4.31 1.97 -7.37
N LYS A 15 5.18 1.20 -6.77
CA LYS A 15 4.89 -0.18 -6.40
C LYS A 15 4.42 -0.22 -4.96
N LEU A 16 3.55 -1.17 -4.68
CA LEU A 16 3.03 -1.37 -3.33
C LEU A 16 3.35 -2.78 -2.89
N VAL A 17 3.83 -2.92 -1.66
CA VAL A 17 4.17 -4.22 -1.08
C VAL A 17 3.45 -4.36 0.25
N PHE A 18 2.82 -5.50 0.47
CA PHE A 18 2.14 -5.78 1.73
C PHE A 18 2.79 -7.03 2.33
N ASN A 19 3.74 -6.83 3.22
CA ASN A 19 4.48 -7.91 3.85
C ASN A 19 4.48 -7.73 5.36
N LEU A 20 5.26 -8.54 6.06
CA LEU A 20 5.24 -8.51 7.52
C LEU A 20 5.66 -7.16 8.10
N ASN A 21 6.59 -6.47 7.43
CA ASN A 21 6.99 -5.16 7.91
C ASN A 21 5.85 -4.16 7.83
N VAL A 22 5.10 -4.21 6.74
CA VAL A 22 3.94 -3.32 6.59
C VAL A 22 2.85 -3.72 7.58
N MET A 23 2.62 -5.02 7.75
CA MET A 23 1.63 -5.50 8.70
C MET A 23 1.94 -5.03 10.11
N GLN A 24 3.21 -5.12 10.51
CA GLN A 24 3.60 -4.67 11.84
C GLN A 24 3.35 -3.17 12.02
N ALA A 25 3.71 -2.38 11.01
CA ALA A 25 3.50 -0.94 11.10
C ALA A 25 2.02 -0.62 11.28
N ILE A 26 1.17 -1.33 10.54
CA ILE A 26 -0.27 -1.11 10.64
C ILE A 26 -0.80 -1.53 12.00
N GLN A 27 -0.34 -2.68 12.50
CA GLN A 27 -0.78 -3.12 13.81
C GLN A 27 -0.37 -2.17 14.92
N GLU A 28 0.82 -1.60 14.82
CA GLU A 28 1.28 -0.67 15.83
C GLU A 28 0.45 0.60 15.86
N GLU A 29 -0.02 1.02 14.71
CA GLU A 29 -0.78 2.26 14.63
C GLU A 29 -2.28 2.06 14.84
N TYR A 30 -2.83 0.93 14.39
CA TYR A 30 -4.28 0.74 14.37
C TYR A 30 -4.76 -0.43 15.21
N GLY A 31 -3.86 -1.20 15.78
CA GLY A 31 -4.22 -2.31 16.63
C GLY A 31 -4.31 -3.64 15.90
N THR A 32 -5.03 -3.69 14.80
CA THR A 32 -5.14 -4.90 13.98
C THR A 32 -5.19 -4.53 12.52
N ILE A 33 -4.81 -5.49 11.69
CA ILE A 33 -4.93 -5.30 10.23
C ILE A 33 -6.40 -5.15 9.85
N GLU A 34 -7.27 -5.90 10.51
CA GLU A 34 -8.69 -5.85 10.22
C GLU A 34 -9.27 -4.48 10.47
N LYS A 35 -8.86 -3.86 11.58
CA LYS A 35 -9.37 -2.54 11.89
C LYS A 35 -8.94 -1.52 10.84
N TRP A 36 -7.68 -1.57 10.45
CA TRP A 36 -7.20 -0.70 9.39
C TRP A 36 -7.94 -0.95 8.10
N GLY A 37 -8.16 -2.23 7.77
CA GLY A 37 -8.86 -2.60 6.56
C GLY A 37 -10.25 -2.03 6.50
N SER A 38 -10.99 -2.11 7.60
CA SER A 38 -12.34 -1.58 7.63
C SER A 38 -12.38 -0.07 7.48
N LEU A 39 -11.28 0.61 7.84
CA LEU A 39 -11.20 2.05 7.67
C LEU A 39 -10.85 2.45 6.24
N THR A 40 -10.29 1.54 5.47
CA THR A 40 -9.75 1.88 4.15
C THR A 40 -10.45 1.21 2.98
N ASP A 41 -11.28 0.19 3.24
CA ASP A 41 -11.87 -0.57 2.13
C ASP A 41 -13.11 0.07 1.54
N GLY A 42 -13.66 1.07 2.19
CA GLY A 42 -14.83 1.76 1.67
C GLY A 42 -16.15 1.05 1.90
N GLU A 43 -16.13 -0.11 2.53
CA GLU A 43 -17.35 -0.88 2.72
C GLU A 43 -18.28 -0.26 3.76
N SER A 44 -17.72 0.44 4.70
CA SER A 44 -18.54 1.10 5.71
C SER A 44 -19.05 2.46 5.26
N GLY A 45 -18.77 2.84 4.02
CA GLY A 45 -19.24 4.08 3.44
C GLY A 45 -18.17 5.11 3.23
N GLU A 46 -17.46 5.46 4.27
CA GLU A 46 -16.42 6.47 4.15
C GLU A 46 -15.06 5.87 4.41
N VAL A 47 -14.09 6.26 3.60
CA VAL A 47 -12.72 5.85 3.81
C VAL A 47 -12.04 6.86 4.72
N ASP A 48 -11.36 6.36 5.74
CA ASP A 48 -10.59 7.22 6.64
C ASP A 48 -9.33 7.67 5.92
N ILE A 49 -9.20 8.96 5.70
CA ILE A 49 -8.11 9.51 4.90
C ILE A 49 -6.74 9.27 5.56
N LYS A 50 -6.70 9.43 6.87
CA LYS A 50 -5.43 9.23 7.57
C LYS A 50 -4.98 7.78 7.45
N ALA A 51 -5.92 6.83 7.60
CA ALA A 51 -5.59 5.41 7.49
C ALA A 51 -5.15 5.07 6.07
N LEU A 52 -5.81 5.65 5.07
CA LEU A 52 -5.44 5.40 3.69
C LEU A 52 -4.03 5.91 3.41
N LYS A 53 -3.73 7.13 3.82
CA LYS A 53 -2.40 7.69 3.61
C LYS A 53 -1.34 6.88 4.34
N PHE A 54 -1.65 6.42 5.55
CA PHE A 54 -0.69 5.63 6.30
C PHE A 54 -0.36 4.33 5.58
N GLY A 55 -1.37 3.61 5.17
CA GLY A 55 -1.17 2.34 4.47
C GLY A 55 -0.43 2.50 3.16
N PHE A 56 -0.85 3.49 2.37
CA PHE A 56 -0.20 3.76 1.10
C PHE A 56 1.29 4.08 1.30
N THR A 57 1.57 4.95 2.27
CA THR A 57 2.96 5.35 2.53
C THR A 57 3.79 4.15 2.98
N ALA A 58 3.25 3.34 3.88
CA ALA A 58 3.98 2.17 4.36
C ALA A 58 4.27 1.18 3.23
N MET A 59 3.27 0.92 2.40
CA MET A 59 3.44 -0.04 1.31
C MET A 59 4.39 0.47 0.23
N ALA A 60 4.29 1.74 -0.11
CA ALA A 60 5.15 2.31 -1.14
C ALA A 60 6.59 2.39 -0.65
N ASN A 61 6.78 2.76 0.60
CA ASN A 61 8.13 2.88 1.14
C ASN A 61 8.79 1.52 1.32
N GLU A 62 8.00 0.51 1.66
CA GLU A 62 8.58 -0.84 1.75
C GLU A 62 9.07 -1.28 0.37
N ALA A 63 8.31 -0.98 -0.69
CA ALA A 63 8.73 -1.32 -2.03
C ALA A 63 10.02 -0.59 -2.40
N ILE A 64 10.13 0.68 -2.02
CA ILE A 64 11.36 1.45 -2.28
C ILE A 64 12.54 0.84 -1.52
N ASP A 65 12.32 0.45 -0.27
CA ASP A 65 13.37 -0.12 0.54
C ASP A 65 13.88 -1.43 -0.06
N ILE A 66 12.96 -2.28 -0.51
CA ILE A 66 13.32 -3.54 -1.14
C ILE A 66 14.13 -3.29 -2.41
N ASP A 67 13.66 -2.36 -3.25
CA ASP A 67 14.36 -2.05 -4.48
C ASP A 67 15.74 -1.46 -4.21
N ASN A 68 15.86 -0.61 -3.21
CA ASN A 68 17.16 -0.04 -2.85
C ASN A 68 18.13 -1.14 -2.44
N ASP A 69 17.63 -2.08 -1.64
CA ASP A 69 18.46 -3.18 -1.17
C ASP A 69 18.89 -4.07 -2.33
N ASP A 70 17.95 -4.41 -3.21
CA ASP A 70 18.24 -5.30 -4.33
C ASP A 70 19.16 -4.69 -5.36
N ASN A 71 19.05 -3.39 -5.58
CA ASN A 71 19.76 -2.72 -6.65
C ASN A 71 20.93 -1.86 -6.20
N GLY A 72 21.16 -1.78 -4.90
CA GLY A 72 22.24 -0.94 -4.38
C GLY A 72 21.97 0.53 -4.60
N THR A 73 20.71 0.95 -4.59
CA THR A 73 20.34 2.34 -4.81
C THR A 73 19.91 2.99 -3.51
N ASP A 74 19.61 4.27 -3.57
CA ASP A 74 19.26 5.05 -2.39
C ASP A 74 18.13 6.02 -2.71
N GLU A 75 17.05 5.50 -3.29
CA GLU A 75 15.90 6.34 -3.61
C GLU A 75 15.23 6.82 -2.34
N PRO A 76 14.78 8.08 -2.30
CA PRO A 76 14.16 8.59 -1.08
C PRO A 76 12.78 8.01 -0.85
N PHE A 77 12.43 7.92 0.44
CA PHE A 77 11.10 7.47 0.82
C PHE A 77 10.10 8.62 0.72
N PHE A 78 8.83 8.25 0.61
CA PHE A 78 7.75 9.25 0.61
C PHE A 78 7.40 9.63 2.04
N THR A 79 7.06 10.90 2.23
CA THR A 79 6.43 11.33 3.48
C THR A 79 4.92 11.13 3.31
N THR A 80 4.19 11.13 4.43
CA THR A 80 2.74 11.05 4.34
C THR A 80 2.15 12.26 3.62
N LYS A 81 2.79 13.39 3.75
CA LYS A 81 2.33 14.58 3.06
C LYS A 81 2.46 14.42 1.55
N LYS A 82 3.59 13.90 1.09
CA LYS A 82 3.76 13.65 -0.33
C LYS A 82 2.80 12.57 -0.80
N ALA A 83 2.58 11.54 0.02
CA ALA A 83 1.63 10.49 -0.32
C ALA A 83 0.24 11.08 -0.54
N GLY A 84 -0.15 12.04 0.28
CA GLY A 84 -1.44 12.70 0.10
C GLY A 84 -1.56 13.37 -1.25
N ARG A 85 -0.49 14.04 -1.70
CA ARG A 85 -0.51 14.67 -3.02
C ARG A 85 -0.58 13.65 -4.13
N ILE A 86 0.14 12.54 -3.98
CA ILE A 86 0.12 11.48 -4.98
C ILE A 86 -1.26 10.88 -5.11
N ILE A 87 -1.89 10.57 -3.97
CA ILE A 87 -3.23 9.99 -3.97
C ILE A 87 -4.23 10.94 -4.62
N SER A 88 -4.12 12.24 -4.30
CA SER A 88 -5.00 13.23 -4.90
C SER A 88 -4.84 13.28 -6.41
N ASP A 89 -3.61 13.17 -6.87
CA ASP A 89 -3.33 13.26 -8.30
C ASP A 89 -3.77 12.00 -9.04
N LEU A 90 -3.52 10.82 -8.45
CA LEU A 90 -3.87 9.57 -9.11
C LEU A 90 -5.36 9.27 -9.05
N GLY A 91 -6.02 9.76 -8.04
CA GLY A 91 -7.43 9.47 -7.85
C GLY A 91 -7.65 8.55 -6.67
N PHE A 92 -8.54 8.97 -5.80
CA PHE A 92 -8.83 8.29 -4.56
C PHE A 92 -9.23 6.83 -4.78
N ASP A 93 -10.23 6.62 -5.67
CA ASP A 93 -10.75 5.29 -5.91
C ASP A 93 -9.69 4.35 -6.48
N LYS A 94 -8.87 4.88 -7.38
CA LYS A 94 -7.84 4.07 -7.99
C LYS A 94 -6.84 3.57 -6.95
N VAL A 95 -6.46 4.44 -6.02
CA VAL A 95 -5.52 4.06 -4.98
C VAL A 95 -6.14 3.06 -4.01
N VAL A 96 -7.40 3.27 -3.63
CA VAL A 96 -8.08 2.32 -2.76
C VAL A 96 -8.11 0.94 -3.40
N MET A 97 -8.43 0.87 -4.68
CA MET A 97 -8.48 -0.42 -5.38
C MET A 97 -7.12 -1.08 -5.46
N ALA A 98 -6.07 -0.28 -5.71
CA ALA A 98 -4.73 -0.83 -5.79
C ALA A 98 -4.27 -1.39 -4.44
N ILE A 99 -4.59 -0.70 -3.37
CA ILE A 99 -4.23 -1.16 -2.03
C ILE A 99 -4.99 -2.46 -1.72
N ASN A 100 -6.28 -2.48 -1.97
CA ASN A 100 -7.07 -3.68 -1.70
C ASN A 100 -6.58 -4.88 -2.49
N GLU A 101 -6.25 -4.67 -3.74
CA GLU A 101 -5.75 -5.75 -4.56
C GLU A 101 -4.40 -6.25 -4.04
N THR A 102 -3.54 -5.34 -3.62
CA THR A 102 -2.24 -5.72 -3.09
C THR A 102 -2.38 -6.58 -1.84
N VAL A 103 -3.28 -6.18 -0.95
CA VAL A 103 -3.50 -6.92 0.28
C VAL A 103 -4.08 -8.31 -0.03
N ILE A 104 -5.08 -8.37 -0.91
CA ILE A 104 -5.72 -9.63 -1.25
C ILE A 104 -4.73 -10.58 -1.92
N ASN A 105 -3.95 -10.08 -2.86
CA ASN A 105 -2.99 -10.93 -3.56
C ASN A 105 -1.92 -11.46 -2.64
N SER A 106 -1.46 -10.64 -1.71
CA SER A 106 -0.47 -11.08 -0.75
C SER A 106 -0.99 -12.23 0.10
N THR A 107 -2.20 -12.08 0.62
CA THR A 107 -2.83 -13.10 1.44
C THR A 107 -3.08 -14.38 0.65
N LYS A 108 -3.55 -14.21 -0.58
CA LYS A 108 -3.84 -15.33 -1.43
C LYS A 108 -2.59 -16.13 -1.76
N ASP A 109 -1.50 -15.41 -2.07
CA ASP A 109 -0.24 -16.07 -2.36
C ASP A 109 0.25 -16.89 -1.19
N ASP A 110 0.15 -16.33 0.01
CA ASP A 110 0.55 -17.04 1.21
C ASP A 110 -0.28 -18.30 1.40
N SER A 111 -1.57 -18.19 1.20
CA SER A 111 -2.45 -19.35 1.28
C SER A 111 -2.07 -20.43 0.31
N GLU A 112 -1.78 -20.05 -0.91
CA GLU A 112 -1.44 -21.01 -1.94
C GLU A 112 -0.13 -21.70 -1.64
N LYS A 113 0.81 -20.97 -1.09
CA LYS A 113 2.09 -21.56 -0.75
C LYS A 113 1.97 -22.59 0.34
N ASN A 114 1.05 -22.40 1.23
CA ASN A 114 0.88 -23.30 2.36
C ASN A 114 0.00 -24.49 2.04
N ALA A 115 -0.62 -24.48 0.90
CA ALA A 115 -1.54 -25.56 0.54
C ALA A 115 -0.79 -26.81 -0.02
#